data_37e72fea2244a8d22de5869174eb0881
#
_entry.id   37e72fea2244a8d22de5869174eb0881
#
_cell.length_a   1.000
_cell.length_b   1.000
_cell.length_c   1.000
_cell.angle_alpha   90.00
_cell.angle_beta   90.00
_cell.angle_gamma   90.00
#
_symmetry.space_group_name_H-M   'P 1'
#
loop_
_entity.id
_entity.type
_entity.pdbx_description
1 polymer ?
#
loop_
_entity_poly.entity_id
_entity_poly.type
_entity_poly.pdbx_seq_one_letter_code
_entity_poly.pdbx_strand_id
1 'polypeptide(L)'
;MVVFFNIPTTLQANVRFAAFEMVMDLLSTFRGSMMEGFLPGGWDLKKIDRLGAISGADLAKRCTWWDPQFEPVACASVADFDTYMGHEIAREIQLARHAAKPLVLILPVGPMGMYRWTVYFLKEWQIPCDHVHGFNMDEWSDAQGNTLPSDNSGAFQHAMESALYGPLGSLTVPAKQRHFALKSELPAYSEQVAALKKQGARLVTVFGIGRVCHIAFWEPHFAAEFATDVEWKKQTHRLGARLHPLTIEQNALTSFKSRTTLVPAFANTIGPGLFLAADRIIGGADGTFGRGMQWQGLSLRMTLHHEPTPWIPSTYMPTLPGRLFYLQELAEPLIAECN
;
A
#
# COMPACT_ATOMS: atom_id res chain seq x y z
N MET A 1 48.07 -42.81 -7.55
CA MET A 1 47.70 -42.74 -8.97
C MET A 1 46.22 -42.36 -9.00
N VAL A 2 45.92 -41.07 -9.16
CA VAL A 2 44.56 -40.55 -9.17
C VAL A 2 44.13 -40.41 -10.60
N VAL A 3 43.11 -41.15 -11.01
CA VAL A 3 42.59 -41.13 -12.40
C VAL A 3 41.52 -40.02 -12.44
N PHE A 4 41.80 -38.94 -13.15
CA PHE A 4 40.82 -37.93 -13.51
C PHE A 4 39.97 -38.40 -14.68
N PHE A 5 38.68 -38.58 -14.46
CA PHE A 5 37.72 -38.75 -15.55
C PHE A 5 37.36 -37.38 -16.13
N ASN A 6 37.73 -37.13 -17.39
CA ASN A 6 37.33 -35.99 -18.20
C ASN A 6 35.87 -36.21 -18.64
N ILE A 7 34.92 -35.50 -18.05
CA ILE A 7 33.51 -35.45 -18.49
C ILE A 7 33.40 -34.38 -19.59
N PRO A 8 32.88 -34.69 -20.79
CA PRO A 8 32.74 -33.70 -21.86
C PRO A 8 31.83 -32.54 -21.46
N THR A 9 32.30 -31.33 -21.71
CA THR A 9 31.63 -30.04 -21.36
C THR A 9 30.22 -29.88 -21.96
N THR A 10 29.84 -30.63 -22.96
CA THR A 10 28.52 -30.62 -23.61
C THR A 10 27.40 -31.28 -22.79
N LEU A 11 27.73 -32.22 -21.90
CA LEU A 11 26.73 -32.87 -21.04
C LEU A 11 26.33 -32.01 -19.84
N GLN A 12 27.21 -31.13 -19.35
CA GLN A 12 26.91 -30.25 -18.22
C GLN A 12 25.92 -29.13 -18.56
N ALA A 13 25.91 -28.64 -19.81
CA ALA A 13 24.99 -27.59 -20.23
C ALA A 13 23.53 -28.08 -20.31
N ASN A 14 23.32 -29.29 -20.86
CA ASN A 14 21.97 -29.84 -21.02
C ASN A 14 21.33 -30.33 -19.72
N VAL A 15 22.13 -30.82 -18.77
CA VAL A 15 21.59 -31.21 -17.43
C VAL A 15 21.17 -30.00 -16.58
N ARG A 16 21.88 -28.87 -16.72
CA ARG A 16 21.47 -27.63 -16.02
C ARG A 16 20.17 -27.03 -16.57
N PHE A 17 19.96 -27.04 -17.90
CA PHE A 17 18.72 -26.51 -18.48
C PHE A 17 17.51 -27.39 -18.18
N ALA A 18 17.61 -28.70 -18.22
CA ALA A 18 16.51 -29.60 -17.90
C ALA A 18 16.12 -29.57 -16.39
N ALA A 19 17.10 -29.40 -15.50
CA ALA A 19 16.83 -29.25 -14.06
C ALA A 19 16.17 -27.90 -13.74
N PHE A 20 16.50 -26.83 -14.48
CA PHE A 20 15.93 -25.50 -14.26
C PHE A 20 14.47 -25.40 -14.74
N GLU A 21 14.13 -26.04 -15.87
CA GLU A 21 12.73 -26.10 -16.35
C GLU A 21 11.82 -26.95 -15.45
N MET A 22 12.31 -28.01 -14.81
CA MET A 22 11.51 -28.86 -13.92
C MET A 22 11.23 -28.23 -12.54
N VAL A 23 12.04 -27.25 -12.11
CA VAL A 23 11.87 -26.58 -10.78
C VAL A 23 10.87 -25.41 -10.85
N MET A 24 10.50 -24.94 -12.05
CA MET A 24 9.79 -23.68 -12.23
C MET A 24 8.26 -23.77 -12.33
N ASP A 25 7.64 -24.94 -12.44
CA ASP A 25 6.16 -25.05 -12.41
C ASP A 25 5.66 -25.33 -10.98
N LEU A 26 5.96 -24.42 -10.04
CA LEU A 26 5.43 -24.47 -8.67
C LEU A 26 3.91 -24.30 -8.63
N LEU A 27 3.30 -23.70 -9.66
CA LEU A 27 1.84 -23.55 -9.77
C LEU A 27 1.13 -24.90 -9.86
N SER A 28 1.79 -25.95 -10.40
CA SER A 28 1.22 -27.29 -10.45
C SER A 28 1.02 -27.89 -9.06
N THR A 29 1.87 -27.55 -8.08
CA THR A 29 1.77 -28.02 -6.68
C THR A 29 0.82 -27.16 -5.85
N PHE A 30 0.54 -25.93 -6.28
CA PHE A 30 -0.40 -25.03 -5.62
C PHE A 30 -1.86 -25.48 -5.80
N ARG A 31 -2.19 -26.06 -6.95
CA ARG A 31 -3.54 -26.53 -7.29
C ARG A 31 -3.97 -27.66 -6.36
N GLY A 32 -5.19 -27.54 -5.83
CA GLY A 32 -5.73 -28.48 -4.84
C GLY A 32 -5.21 -28.27 -3.41
N SER A 33 -4.30 -27.31 -3.20
CA SER A 33 -3.89 -26.91 -1.85
C SER A 33 -4.97 -26.07 -1.16
N MET A 34 -4.95 -26.03 0.18
CA MET A 34 -5.86 -25.15 0.93
C MET A 34 -5.69 -23.66 0.59
N MET A 35 -4.50 -23.26 0.16
CA MET A 35 -4.21 -21.87 -0.22
C MET A 35 -4.89 -21.43 -1.51
N GLU A 36 -5.21 -22.35 -2.42
CA GLU A 36 -5.89 -22.02 -3.68
C GLU A 36 -7.21 -21.27 -3.45
N GLY A 37 -7.98 -21.68 -2.44
CA GLY A 37 -9.24 -21.03 -2.08
C GLY A 37 -9.10 -19.67 -1.41
N PHE A 38 -7.88 -19.25 -1.05
CA PHE A 38 -7.62 -17.95 -0.45
C PHE A 38 -7.14 -16.89 -1.45
N LEU A 39 -6.85 -17.24 -2.69
CA LEU A 39 -6.49 -16.24 -3.69
C LEU A 39 -7.75 -15.60 -4.29
N PRO A 40 -7.71 -14.28 -4.59
CA PRO A 40 -8.83 -13.60 -5.24
C PRO A 40 -9.20 -14.26 -6.58
N GLY A 41 -10.50 -14.56 -6.77
CA GLY A 41 -10.97 -15.37 -7.90
C GLY A 41 -10.72 -14.76 -9.29
N GLY A 42 -10.49 -13.45 -9.38
CA GLY A 42 -10.13 -12.77 -10.64
C GLY A 42 -8.63 -12.67 -10.92
N TRP A 43 -7.79 -13.34 -10.11
CA TRP A 43 -6.35 -13.35 -10.36
C TRP A 43 -5.97 -14.40 -11.43
N ASP A 44 -5.34 -13.96 -12.52
CA ASP A 44 -4.62 -14.83 -13.44
C ASP A 44 -3.25 -15.20 -12.83
N LEU A 45 -3.20 -16.37 -12.18
CA LEU A 45 -2.01 -16.82 -11.46
C LEU A 45 -0.78 -16.96 -12.36
N LYS A 46 -0.96 -17.38 -13.62
CA LYS A 46 0.15 -17.50 -14.58
C LYS A 46 0.71 -16.12 -14.97
N LYS A 47 -0.17 -15.13 -15.10
CA LYS A 47 0.25 -13.75 -15.36
C LYS A 47 0.99 -13.19 -14.15
N ILE A 48 0.46 -13.40 -12.94
CA ILE A 48 1.08 -12.95 -11.68
C ILE A 48 2.45 -13.58 -11.48
N ASP A 49 2.60 -14.87 -11.76
CA ASP A 49 3.88 -15.56 -11.68
C ASP A 49 4.92 -14.94 -12.62
N ARG A 50 4.53 -14.64 -13.87
CA ARG A 50 5.42 -13.91 -14.80
C ARG A 50 5.78 -12.50 -14.30
N LEU A 51 4.88 -11.81 -13.62
CA LEU A 51 5.20 -10.52 -13.00
C LEU A 51 6.22 -10.69 -11.86
N GLY A 52 6.14 -11.78 -11.11
CA GLY A 52 7.14 -12.14 -10.10
C GLY A 52 8.56 -12.28 -10.65
N ALA A 53 8.70 -12.66 -11.91
CA ALA A 53 9.99 -12.80 -12.60
C ALA A 53 10.58 -11.48 -13.13
N ILE A 54 9.87 -10.34 -13.03
CA ILE A 54 10.39 -9.03 -13.46
C ILE A 54 11.62 -8.68 -12.63
N SER A 55 12.71 -8.35 -13.32
CA SER A 55 13.97 -7.98 -12.69
C SER A 55 13.86 -6.63 -11.96
N GLY A 56 14.70 -6.44 -10.93
CA GLY A 56 14.78 -5.15 -10.24
C GLY A 56 15.14 -3.97 -11.15
N ALA A 57 15.94 -4.21 -12.18
CA ALA A 57 16.31 -3.22 -13.19
C ALA A 57 15.12 -2.78 -14.07
N ASP A 58 14.18 -3.70 -14.31
CA ASP A 58 12.98 -3.43 -15.11
C ASP A 58 11.79 -2.90 -14.28
N LEU A 59 11.88 -2.96 -12.95
CA LEU A 59 10.78 -2.61 -12.06
C LEU A 59 10.31 -1.15 -12.24
N ALA A 60 11.22 -0.23 -12.48
CA ALA A 60 10.92 1.18 -12.72
C ALA A 60 10.64 1.49 -14.21
N LYS A 61 10.63 0.47 -15.09
CA LYS A 61 10.35 0.66 -16.51
C LYS A 61 8.89 1.04 -16.74
N ARG A 62 8.69 2.21 -17.35
CA ARG A 62 7.35 2.79 -17.53
C ARG A 62 6.43 1.90 -18.37
N CYS A 63 5.24 1.66 -17.86
CA CYS A 63 4.12 1.07 -18.59
C CYS A 63 3.26 2.14 -19.28
N THR A 64 2.53 1.75 -20.33
CA THR A 64 1.71 2.67 -21.14
C THR A 64 0.53 3.29 -20.39
N TRP A 65 0.06 2.64 -19.32
CA TRP A 65 -1.06 3.10 -18.50
C TRP A 65 -0.63 3.98 -17.31
N TRP A 66 0.68 4.16 -17.06
CA TRP A 66 1.13 5.07 -16.01
C TRP A 66 0.89 6.52 -16.40
N ASP A 67 0.41 7.30 -15.44
CA ASP A 67 0.35 8.75 -15.61
C ASP A 67 1.75 9.29 -15.96
N PRO A 68 1.85 10.24 -16.91
CA PRO A 68 3.16 10.82 -17.29
C PRO A 68 3.99 11.39 -16.13
N GLN A 69 3.33 11.80 -15.05
CA GLN A 69 3.96 12.35 -13.84
C GLN A 69 4.09 11.32 -12.71
N PHE A 70 3.77 10.06 -12.96
CA PHE A 70 4.01 8.99 -11.98
C PHE A 70 5.47 8.52 -12.04
N GLU A 71 6.08 8.34 -10.86
CA GLU A 71 7.47 7.92 -10.70
C GLU A 71 7.63 6.90 -9.56
N PRO A 72 8.09 5.66 -9.80
CA PRO A 72 8.56 4.76 -8.76
C PRO A 72 9.97 5.17 -8.32
N VAL A 73 10.22 5.23 -7.00
CA VAL A 73 11.48 5.70 -6.41
C VAL A 73 12.05 4.64 -5.47
N ALA A 74 13.19 4.05 -5.84
CA ALA A 74 13.90 3.10 -4.99
C ALA A 74 14.61 3.82 -3.83
N CYS A 75 14.47 3.31 -2.61
CA CYS A 75 15.12 3.79 -1.40
C CYS A 75 16.14 2.74 -0.93
N ALA A 76 17.37 3.17 -0.66
CA ALA A 76 18.44 2.26 -0.28
C ALA A 76 18.27 1.71 1.15
N SER A 77 17.56 2.42 2.01
CA SER A 77 17.33 2.05 3.40
C SER A 77 15.94 2.45 3.89
N VAL A 78 15.50 1.87 5.02
CA VAL A 78 14.27 2.29 5.72
C VAL A 78 14.37 3.77 6.13
N ALA A 79 15.55 4.24 6.53
CA ALA A 79 15.75 5.64 6.90
C ALA A 79 15.53 6.59 5.71
N ASP A 80 16.01 6.23 4.52
CA ASP A 80 15.78 7.01 3.30
C ASP A 80 14.30 6.99 2.92
N PHE A 81 13.66 5.81 2.96
CA PHE A 81 12.25 5.63 2.67
C PHE A 81 11.37 6.50 3.57
N ASP A 82 11.54 6.41 4.89
CA ASP A 82 10.80 7.22 5.86
C ASP A 82 11.02 8.72 5.65
N THR A 83 12.29 9.11 5.40
CA THR A 83 12.66 10.51 5.17
C THR A 83 12.02 11.06 3.91
N TYR A 84 12.10 10.32 2.79
CA TYR A 84 11.57 10.79 1.50
C TYR A 84 10.04 10.89 1.52
N MET A 85 9.35 9.89 2.06
CA MET A 85 7.90 9.97 2.20
C MET A 85 7.48 11.11 3.12
N GLY A 86 8.13 11.24 4.28
CA GLY A 86 7.83 12.32 5.24
C GLY A 86 8.11 13.70 4.67
N HIS A 87 9.18 13.86 3.90
CA HIS A 87 9.49 15.10 3.20
C HIS A 87 8.44 15.45 2.14
N GLU A 88 8.00 14.46 1.32
CA GLU A 88 6.95 14.70 0.31
C GLU A 88 5.64 15.16 0.95
N ILE A 89 5.21 14.53 2.05
CA ILE A 89 4.01 14.94 2.78
C ILE A 89 4.17 16.38 3.32
N ALA A 90 5.27 16.66 4.00
CA ALA A 90 5.55 18.00 4.54
C ALA A 90 5.61 19.07 3.44
N ARG A 91 6.18 18.72 2.28
CA ARG A 91 6.25 19.60 1.12
C ARG A 91 4.87 19.92 0.53
N GLU A 92 3.97 18.94 0.43
CA GLU A 92 2.60 19.22 -0.04
C GLU A 92 1.87 20.17 0.93
N ILE A 93 2.07 20.01 2.24
CA ILE A 93 1.54 20.93 3.26
C ILE A 93 2.12 22.34 3.09
N GLN A 94 3.43 22.46 2.92
CA GLN A 94 4.11 23.74 2.69
C GLN A 94 3.62 24.42 1.42
N LEU A 95 3.53 23.69 0.31
CA LEU A 95 3.08 24.23 -0.99
C LEU A 95 1.64 24.74 -0.92
N ALA A 96 0.74 24.02 -0.27
CA ALA A 96 -0.63 24.47 -0.07
C ALA A 96 -0.70 25.74 0.81
N ARG A 97 0.13 25.80 1.85
CA ARG A 97 0.27 27.00 2.71
C ARG A 97 0.70 28.22 1.92
N HIS A 98 1.76 28.09 1.11
CA HIS A 98 2.26 29.19 0.29
C HIS A 98 1.27 29.63 -0.79
N ALA A 99 0.46 28.69 -1.29
CA ALA A 99 -0.62 28.99 -2.24
C ALA A 99 -1.89 29.57 -1.58
N ALA A 100 -1.92 29.69 -0.26
CA ALA A 100 -3.09 30.08 0.55
C ALA A 100 -4.34 29.24 0.21
N LYS A 101 -4.18 27.90 0.02
CA LYS A 101 -5.24 26.95 -0.34
C LYS A 101 -5.39 25.90 0.75
N PRO A 102 -6.61 25.39 0.97
CA PRO A 102 -6.79 24.21 1.79
C PRO A 102 -6.12 22.99 1.16
N LEU A 103 -5.68 22.06 2.01
CA LEU A 103 -5.12 20.78 1.59
C LEU A 103 -5.94 19.65 2.22
N VAL A 104 -6.34 18.68 1.40
CA VAL A 104 -6.92 17.41 1.86
C VAL A 104 -5.83 16.33 1.78
N LEU A 105 -5.52 15.72 2.92
CA LEU A 105 -4.63 14.56 3.01
C LEU A 105 -5.46 13.33 3.39
N ILE A 106 -5.49 12.31 2.54
CA ILE A 106 -5.93 10.97 2.92
C ILE A 106 -4.70 10.23 3.43
N LEU A 107 -4.76 9.73 4.68
CA LEU A 107 -3.61 9.24 5.42
C LEU A 107 -3.81 7.80 5.89
N PRO A 108 -2.83 6.89 5.69
CA PRO A 108 -2.84 5.52 6.18
C PRO A 108 -2.28 5.42 7.61
N VAL A 109 -2.59 4.32 8.29
CA VAL A 109 -1.82 3.84 9.43
C VAL A 109 -0.88 2.72 8.93
N GLY A 110 0.28 3.14 8.40
CA GLY A 110 1.33 2.33 7.80
C GLY A 110 1.65 2.79 6.36
N PRO A 111 2.94 2.98 6.06
CA PRO A 111 4.13 2.92 6.93
C PRO A 111 4.21 4.11 7.90
N MET A 112 4.46 3.84 9.18
CA MET A 112 4.38 4.86 10.24
C MET A 112 5.63 5.74 10.36
N GLY A 113 6.79 5.28 9.93
CA GLY A 113 8.07 6.00 10.07
C GLY A 113 8.09 7.36 9.37
N MET A 114 7.34 7.49 8.27
CA MET A 114 7.20 8.74 7.51
C MET A 114 6.64 9.90 8.35
N TYR A 115 5.75 9.63 9.33
CA TYR A 115 5.13 10.70 10.11
C TYR A 115 6.13 11.40 11.03
N ARG A 116 7.11 10.67 11.57
CA ARG A 116 8.21 11.27 12.34
C ARG A 116 8.94 12.33 11.51
N TRP A 117 9.21 12.04 10.24
CA TRP A 117 9.89 12.97 9.35
C TRP A 117 8.99 14.08 8.86
N THR A 118 7.70 13.82 8.62
CA THR A 118 6.72 14.87 8.35
C THR A 118 6.70 15.90 9.49
N VAL A 119 6.63 15.43 10.74
CA VAL A 119 6.67 16.29 11.93
C VAL A 119 7.99 17.06 12.01
N TYR A 120 9.12 16.38 11.76
CA TYR A 120 10.43 17.01 11.78
C TYR A 120 10.50 18.19 10.80
N PHE A 121 10.20 17.96 9.53
CA PHE A 121 10.28 19.01 8.51
C PHE A 121 9.32 20.17 8.77
N LEU A 122 8.09 19.90 9.16
CA LEU A 122 7.11 20.95 9.46
C LEU A 122 7.54 21.81 10.66
N LYS A 123 8.17 21.22 11.67
CA LYS A 123 8.73 21.95 12.80
C LYS A 123 9.96 22.77 12.41
N GLU A 124 10.89 22.19 11.66
CA GLU A 124 12.06 22.92 11.16
C GLU A 124 11.66 24.11 10.27
N TRP A 125 10.68 23.92 9.41
CA TRP A 125 10.18 24.97 8.52
C TRP A 125 9.17 25.92 9.18
N GLN A 126 8.75 25.66 10.41
CA GLN A 126 7.74 26.43 11.15
C GLN A 126 6.44 26.61 10.35
N ILE A 127 5.93 25.52 9.74
CA ILE A 127 4.72 25.52 8.92
C ILE A 127 3.50 25.12 9.77
N PRO A 128 2.56 26.04 10.05
CA PRO A 128 1.28 25.71 10.68
C PRO A 128 0.38 24.91 9.74
N CYS A 129 -0.34 23.91 10.29
CA CYS A 129 -1.22 23.01 9.54
C CYS A 129 -2.72 23.37 9.66
N ASP A 130 -3.06 24.62 9.98
CA ASP A 130 -4.44 25.09 10.12
C ASP A 130 -5.26 25.09 8.82
N HIS A 131 -4.61 24.96 7.67
CA HIS A 131 -5.20 24.82 6.33
C HIS A 131 -5.33 23.36 5.87
N VAL A 132 -4.88 22.40 6.69
CA VAL A 132 -4.89 20.97 6.36
C VAL A 132 -6.12 20.28 6.92
N HIS A 133 -6.77 19.44 6.12
CA HIS A 133 -7.80 18.49 6.52
C HIS A 133 -7.24 17.07 6.35
N GLY A 134 -7.02 16.37 7.48
CA GLY A 134 -6.53 15.01 7.50
C GLY A 134 -7.67 14.01 7.57
N PHE A 135 -7.73 13.07 6.64
CA PHE A 135 -8.72 12.00 6.59
C PHE A 135 -8.01 10.65 6.74
N ASN A 136 -8.24 9.94 7.83
CA ASN A 136 -7.77 8.57 7.95
C ASN A 136 -8.49 7.69 6.93
N MET A 137 -7.73 6.86 6.19
CA MET A 137 -8.32 6.06 5.13
C MET A 137 -9.10 4.84 5.64
N ASP A 138 -8.84 4.40 6.87
CA ASP A 138 -9.45 3.21 7.45
C ASP A 138 -9.37 3.23 8.99
N GLU A 139 -10.11 2.31 9.60
CA GLU A 139 -10.07 2.00 11.04
C GLU A 139 -10.58 0.57 11.26
N TRP A 140 -10.04 -0.12 12.26
CA TRP A 140 -10.54 -1.42 12.70
C TRP A 140 -11.98 -1.34 13.16
N SER A 141 -12.80 -2.32 12.76
CA SER A 141 -14.19 -2.36 13.14
C SER A 141 -14.73 -3.78 13.38
N ASP A 142 -15.94 -3.87 13.88
CA ASP A 142 -16.77 -5.08 13.77
C ASP A 142 -17.52 -5.10 12.42
N ALA A 143 -18.29 -6.16 12.19
CA ALA A 143 -19.08 -6.33 10.96
C ALA A 143 -20.17 -5.24 10.78
N GLN A 144 -20.52 -4.52 11.83
CA GLN A 144 -21.48 -3.41 11.83
C GLN A 144 -20.83 -2.04 11.69
N GLY A 145 -19.50 -2.00 11.57
CA GLY A 145 -18.71 -0.78 11.43
C GLY A 145 -18.46 -0.03 12.75
N ASN A 146 -18.71 -0.64 13.91
CA ASN A 146 -18.34 -0.04 15.18
C ASN A 146 -16.83 -0.21 15.40
N THR A 147 -16.15 0.90 15.75
CA THR A 147 -14.68 0.97 15.86
C THR A 147 -14.22 0.82 17.31
N LEU A 148 -12.91 0.58 17.48
CA LEU A 148 -12.28 0.65 18.80
C LEU A 148 -12.39 2.07 19.36
N PRO A 149 -12.44 2.23 20.70
CA PRO A 149 -12.33 3.54 21.35
C PRO A 149 -11.01 4.23 20.98
N SER A 150 -11.02 5.55 20.86
CA SER A 150 -9.85 6.35 20.44
C SER A 150 -8.66 6.31 21.42
N ASP A 151 -8.89 5.92 22.67
CA ASP A 151 -7.84 5.71 23.68
C ASP A 151 -7.24 4.28 23.64
N ASN A 152 -7.81 3.38 22.85
CA ASN A 152 -7.25 2.05 22.64
C ASN A 152 -5.99 2.13 21.79
N SER A 153 -4.87 1.60 22.28
CA SER A 153 -3.58 1.61 21.58
C SER A 153 -3.58 0.87 20.23
N GLY A 154 -4.58 0.03 19.97
CA GLY A 154 -4.77 -0.66 18.70
C GLY A 154 -5.60 0.13 17.69
N ALA A 155 -6.24 1.26 18.09
CA ALA A 155 -7.03 2.08 17.19
C ALA A 155 -6.11 2.92 16.26
N PHE A 156 -6.49 3.04 15.00
CA PHE A 156 -5.76 3.89 14.05
C PHE A 156 -5.85 5.36 14.40
N GLN A 157 -6.99 5.79 14.95
CA GLN A 157 -7.10 7.13 15.50
C GLN A 157 -6.04 7.40 16.56
N HIS A 158 -5.84 6.47 17.52
CA HIS A 158 -4.78 6.58 18.54
C HIS A 158 -3.38 6.68 17.90
N ALA A 159 -3.11 5.86 16.91
CA ALA A 159 -1.83 5.85 16.21
C ALA A 159 -1.55 7.20 15.53
N MET A 160 -2.53 7.79 14.85
CA MET A 160 -2.37 9.08 14.16
C MET A 160 -2.24 10.27 15.12
N GLU A 161 -3.00 10.27 16.21
CA GLU A 161 -2.86 11.29 17.26
C GLU A 161 -1.45 11.23 17.90
N SER A 162 -0.91 10.03 18.09
CA SER A 162 0.41 9.83 18.69
C SER A 162 1.57 10.08 17.73
N ALA A 163 1.44 9.74 16.44
CA ALA A 163 2.55 9.81 15.49
C ALA A 163 2.63 11.14 14.72
N LEU A 164 1.50 11.81 14.48
CA LEU A 164 1.44 13.02 13.66
C LEU A 164 0.89 14.23 14.43
N TYR A 165 -0.35 14.16 14.88
CA TYR A 165 -1.05 15.35 15.36
C TYR A 165 -0.52 15.86 16.71
N GLY A 166 -0.32 15.00 17.69
CA GLY A 166 0.23 15.37 19.00
C GLY A 166 1.65 15.94 18.92
N PRO A 167 2.60 15.26 18.24
CA PRO A 167 3.97 15.74 18.11
C PRO A 167 4.14 17.08 17.39
N LEU A 168 3.21 17.48 16.54
CA LEU A 168 3.22 18.81 15.89
C LEU A 168 2.99 19.96 16.88
N GLY A 169 2.35 19.71 18.04
CA GLY A 169 2.10 20.71 19.07
C GLY A 169 1.26 21.89 18.54
N SER A 170 1.75 23.12 18.67
CA SER A 170 1.05 24.32 18.21
C SER A 170 0.92 24.44 16.68
N LEU A 171 1.71 23.68 15.92
CA LEU A 171 1.64 23.68 14.46
C LEU A 171 0.62 22.67 13.91
N THR A 172 -0.04 21.90 14.77
CA THR A 172 -0.89 20.77 14.42
C THR A 172 -2.12 21.14 13.60
N VAL A 173 -2.68 20.15 12.93
CA VAL A 173 -4.00 20.24 12.29
C VAL A 173 -5.07 20.46 13.36
N PRO A 174 -5.99 21.44 13.22
CA PRO A 174 -7.07 21.66 14.16
C PRO A 174 -7.94 20.41 14.36
N ALA A 175 -8.39 20.12 15.56
CA ALA A 175 -9.14 18.90 15.88
C ALA A 175 -10.38 18.71 14.97
N LYS A 176 -11.09 19.78 14.64
CA LYS A 176 -12.26 19.76 13.74
C LYS A 176 -11.94 19.41 12.26
N GLN A 177 -10.66 19.38 11.92
CA GLN A 177 -10.15 19.05 10.58
C GLN A 177 -9.45 17.68 10.56
N ARG A 178 -9.47 16.93 11.67
CA ARG A 178 -9.01 15.55 11.77
C ARG A 178 -10.20 14.63 11.65
N HIS A 179 -10.28 13.89 10.57
CA HIS A 179 -11.39 13.01 10.26
C HIS A 179 -10.93 11.55 10.38
N PHE A 180 -11.59 10.78 11.21
CA PHE A 180 -11.28 9.38 11.44
C PHE A 180 -12.36 8.50 10.83
N ALA A 181 -11.99 7.30 10.31
CA ALA A 181 -12.89 6.41 9.58
C ALA A 181 -13.93 5.72 10.51
N LEU A 182 -14.57 6.53 11.36
CA LEU A 182 -15.62 6.09 12.27
C LEU A 182 -16.92 5.85 11.51
N LYS A 183 -17.78 5.00 12.04
CA LYS A 183 -19.11 4.71 11.47
C LYS A 183 -19.96 5.96 11.24
N SER A 184 -19.86 6.96 12.12
CA SER A 184 -20.58 8.22 12.04
C SER A 184 -20.01 9.22 11.04
N GLU A 185 -18.71 9.11 10.70
CA GLU A 185 -17.99 10.13 9.93
C GLU A 185 -17.66 9.68 8.51
N LEU A 186 -17.21 8.43 8.35
CA LEU A 186 -16.74 7.90 7.07
C LEU A 186 -17.75 8.06 5.90
N PRO A 187 -19.07 7.86 6.09
CA PRO A 187 -20.05 8.05 5.02
C PRO A 187 -20.07 9.46 4.42
N ALA A 188 -19.68 10.48 5.22
CA ALA A 188 -19.67 11.87 4.78
C ALA A 188 -18.35 12.31 4.11
N TYR A 189 -17.30 11.48 4.10
CA TYR A 189 -15.98 11.86 3.59
C TYR A 189 -16.00 12.37 2.15
N SER A 190 -16.69 11.68 1.25
CA SER A 190 -16.71 12.07 -0.16
C SER A 190 -17.37 13.42 -0.38
N GLU A 191 -18.42 13.73 0.39
CA GLU A 191 -19.11 15.01 0.32
C GLU A 191 -18.23 16.13 0.91
N GLN A 192 -17.59 15.89 2.05
CA GLN A 192 -16.67 16.84 2.68
C GLN A 192 -15.46 17.15 1.78
N VAL A 193 -14.85 16.12 1.19
CA VAL A 193 -13.73 16.28 0.25
C VAL A 193 -14.18 17.06 -0.99
N ALA A 194 -15.35 16.75 -1.55
CA ALA A 194 -15.90 17.49 -2.69
C ALA A 194 -16.15 18.96 -2.36
N ALA A 195 -16.65 19.27 -1.15
CA ALA A 195 -16.85 20.63 -0.68
C ALA A 195 -15.52 21.41 -0.54
N LEU A 196 -14.47 20.75 -0.03
CA LEU A 196 -13.14 21.34 0.07
C LEU A 196 -12.51 21.56 -1.31
N LYS A 197 -12.67 20.61 -2.25
CA LYS A 197 -12.20 20.78 -3.65
C LYS A 197 -12.89 21.95 -4.34
N LYS A 198 -14.17 22.21 -4.08
CA LYS A 198 -14.87 23.41 -4.58
C LYS A 198 -14.28 24.71 -4.03
N GLN A 199 -13.64 24.67 -2.86
CA GLN A 199 -12.90 25.81 -2.28
C GLN A 199 -11.45 25.89 -2.80
N GLY A 200 -11.07 25.05 -3.75
CA GLY A 200 -9.73 25.02 -4.35
C GLY A 200 -8.73 24.13 -3.62
N ALA A 201 -9.19 23.25 -2.72
CA ALA A 201 -8.32 22.29 -2.07
C ALA A 201 -7.70 21.32 -3.06
N ARG A 202 -6.42 21.00 -2.84
CA ARG A 202 -5.75 19.87 -3.48
C ARG A 202 -5.97 18.60 -2.65
N LEU A 203 -6.27 17.50 -3.29
CA LEU A 203 -6.39 16.19 -2.67
C LEU A 203 -5.11 15.38 -2.90
N VAL A 204 -4.45 14.99 -1.82
CA VAL A 204 -3.28 14.10 -1.84
C VAL A 204 -3.63 12.82 -1.10
N THR A 205 -3.47 11.68 -1.77
CA THR A 205 -3.63 10.35 -1.16
C THR A 205 -2.26 9.77 -0.85
N VAL A 206 -1.99 9.59 0.46
CA VAL A 206 -0.85 8.82 0.95
C VAL A 206 -1.31 7.39 1.16
N PHE A 207 -0.54 6.38 0.72
CA PHE A 207 -0.98 4.98 0.81
C PHE A 207 0.17 4.00 0.96
N GLY A 208 -0.11 2.85 1.56
CA GLY A 208 0.69 1.63 1.48
C GLY A 208 0.06 0.63 0.51
N ILE A 209 0.83 -0.37 0.08
CA ILE A 209 0.34 -1.48 -0.73
C ILE A 209 0.16 -2.70 0.17
N GLY A 210 -1.05 -3.25 0.25
CA GLY A 210 -1.29 -4.48 0.99
C GLY A 210 -0.73 -5.74 0.30
N ARG A 211 -0.62 -6.84 1.04
CA ARG A 211 -0.12 -8.12 0.53
C ARG A 211 -0.95 -8.67 -0.65
N VAL A 212 -2.25 -8.42 -0.64
CA VAL A 212 -3.16 -8.76 -1.75
C VAL A 212 -3.45 -7.54 -2.64
N CYS A 213 -2.57 -6.56 -2.64
CA CYS A 213 -2.68 -5.35 -3.47
C CYS A 213 -3.90 -4.46 -3.14
N HIS A 214 -4.45 -4.56 -1.93
CA HIS A 214 -5.47 -3.63 -1.46
C HIS A 214 -4.88 -2.23 -1.22
N ILE A 215 -5.72 -1.21 -1.35
CA ILE A 215 -5.48 0.17 -0.90
C ILE A 215 -6.45 0.46 0.23
N ALA A 216 -5.97 1.02 1.34
CA ALA A 216 -6.70 1.03 2.61
C ALA A 216 -7.10 -0.42 2.98
N PHE A 217 -8.36 -0.69 3.35
CA PHE A 217 -8.90 -2.05 3.42
C PHE A 217 -9.92 -2.33 2.31
N TRP A 218 -9.75 -1.69 1.15
CA TRP A 218 -10.53 -2.01 -0.04
C TRP A 218 -9.95 -3.26 -0.73
N GLU A 219 -10.51 -4.40 -0.36
CA GLU A 219 -10.00 -5.72 -0.68
C GLU A 219 -10.31 -6.16 -2.12
N PRO A 220 -9.42 -6.95 -2.77
CA PRO A 220 -9.61 -7.39 -4.15
C PRO A 220 -10.88 -8.22 -4.38
N HIS A 221 -11.33 -9.02 -3.39
CA HIS A 221 -12.53 -9.85 -3.54
C HIS A 221 -13.83 -9.03 -3.64
N PHE A 222 -13.84 -7.75 -3.25
CA PHE A 222 -14.98 -6.87 -3.47
C PHE A 222 -15.24 -6.63 -4.96
N ALA A 223 -14.26 -6.85 -5.84
CA ALA A 223 -14.46 -6.73 -7.29
C ALA A 223 -15.61 -7.60 -7.80
N ALA A 224 -15.86 -8.75 -7.18
CA ALA A 224 -16.96 -9.66 -7.55
C ALA A 224 -18.36 -9.05 -7.37
N GLU A 225 -18.50 -7.97 -6.61
CA GLU A 225 -19.77 -7.34 -6.30
C GLU A 225 -20.21 -6.32 -7.39
N PHE A 226 -19.32 -5.97 -8.33
CA PHE A 226 -19.55 -4.94 -9.32
C PHE A 226 -19.49 -5.50 -10.73
N ALA A 227 -20.46 -5.17 -11.56
CA ALA A 227 -20.51 -5.64 -12.94
C ALA A 227 -19.47 -4.93 -13.84
N THR A 228 -19.06 -3.73 -13.48
CA THR A 228 -18.13 -2.91 -14.27
C THR A 228 -17.12 -2.15 -13.41
N ASP A 229 -15.95 -1.83 -14.00
CA ASP A 229 -14.97 -0.93 -13.41
C ASP A 229 -15.55 0.44 -13.05
N VAL A 230 -16.52 0.92 -13.81
CA VAL A 230 -17.15 2.22 -13.57
C VAL A 230 -17.97 2.18 -12.28
N GLU A 231 -18.69 1.10 -12.02
CA GLU A 231 -19.46 0.91 -10.78
C GLU A 231 -18.49 0.78 -9.58
N TRP A 232 -17.43 -0.01 -9.74
CA TRP A 232 -16.38 -0.16 -8.72
C TRP A 232 -15.75 1.19 -8.38
N LYS A 233 -15.36 1.99 -9.35
CA LYS A 233 -14.75 3.33 -9.17
C LYS A 233 -15.66 4.34 -8.49
N LYS A 234 -16.97 4.14 -8.47
CA LYS A 234 -17.93 5.03 -7.78
C LYS A 234 -18.01 4.78 -6.27
N GLN A 235 -17.48 3.67 -5.78
CA GLN A 235 -17.56 3.30 -4.37
C GLN A 235 -16.68 4.21 -3.53
N THR A 236 -17.27 4.95 -2.59
CA THR A 236 -16.53 5.94 -1.79
C THR A 236 -16.07 5.40 -0.45
N HIS A 237 -16.77 4.42 0.12
CA HIS A 237 -16.44 3.82 1.42
C HIS A 237 -17.16 2.50 1.63
N ARG A 238 -16.73 1.77 2.66
CA ARG A 238 -17.41 0.59 3.19
C ARG A 238 -17.29 0.55 4.71
N LEU A 239 -18.39 0.32 5.40
CA LEU A 239 -18.41 0.04 6.83
C LEU A 239 -18.38 -1.48 7.05
N GLY A 240 -17.62 -1.95 8.04
CA GLY A 240 -17.51 -3.37 8.36
C GLY A 240 -17.02 -4.21 7.18
N ALA A 241 -16.07 -3.69 6.40
CA ALA A 241 -15.44 -4.41 5.29
C ALA A 241 -14.76 -5.68 5.80
N ARG A 242 -15.18 -6.84 5.29
CA ARG A 242 -14.57 -8.13 5.65
C ARG A 242 -13.19 -8.26 5.05
N LEU A 243 -12.18 -8.48 5.89
CA LEU A 243 -10.80 -8.58 5.45
C LEU A 243 -10.48 -9.92 4.82
N HIS A 244 -9.62 -9.89 3.83
CA HIS A 244 -9.08 -11.07 3.18
C HIS A 244 -8.17 -11.85 4.16
N PRO A 245 -8.16 -13.21 4.17
CA PRO A 245 -7.31 -13.99 5.07
C PRO A 245 -5.82 -13.60 5.01
N LEU A 246 -5.29 -13.33 3.83
CA LEU A 246 -3.89 -12.88 3.68
C LEU A 246 -3.65 -11.45 4.20
N THR A 247 -4.68 -10.60 4.24
CA THR A 247 -4.61 -9.28 4.88
C THR A 247 -4.55 -9.43 6.40
N ILE A 248 -5.35 -10.33 6.96
CA ILE A 248 -5.30 -10.66 8.40
C ILE A 248 -3.92 -11.19 8.76
N GLU A 249 -3.37 -12.12 7.97
CA GLU A 249 -2.03 -12.67 8.19
C GLU A 249 -0.93 -11.61 8.05
N GLN A 250 -1.00 -10.73 7.05
CA GLN A 250 -0.07 -9.59 6.93
C GLN A 250 -0.06 -8.76 8.21
N ASN A 251 -1.23 -8.35 8.70
CA ASN A 251 -1.33 -7.55 9.91
C ASN A 251 -0.88 -8.31 11.16
N ALA A 252 -1.14 -9.62 11.23
CA ALA A 252 -0.61 -10.44 12.31
C ALA A 252 0.93 -10.35 12.39
N LEU A 253 1.61 -10.48 11.25
CA LEU A 253 3.07 -10.41 11.17
C LEU A 253 3.60 -8.99 11.46
N THR A 254 3.01 -7.96 10.88
CA THR A 254 3.55 -6.60 10.94
C THR A 254 3.22 -5.87 12.24
N SER A 255 2.03 -6.09 12.81
CA SER A 255 1.49 -5.25 13.89
C SER A 255 1.09 -6.03 15.15
N PHE A 256 0.75 -7.31 15.03
CA PHE A 256 0.22 -8.11 16.15
C PHE A 256 1.17 -9.22 16.62
N LYS A 257 2.46 -9.18 16.27
CA LYS A 257 3.52 -10.14 16.68
C LYS A 257 3.11 -11.59 16.44
N SER A 258 2.61 -11.87 15.23
CA SER A 258 2.09 -13.17 14.76
C SER A 258 0.85 -13.67 15.51
N ARG A 259 0.16 -12.83 16.30
CA ARG A 259 -1.07 -13.21 17.00
C ARG A 259 -2.29 -12.99 16.10
N THR A 260 -2.49 -13.85 15.11
CA THR A 260 -3.56 -13.78 14.12
C THR A 260 -4.95 -13.63 14.76
N THR A 261 -5.18 -14.26 15.91
CA THR A 261 -6.47 -14.20 16.65
C THR A 261 -6.76 -12.83 17.27
N LEU A 262 -5.81 -11.91 17.30
CA LEU A 262 -6.01 -10.53 17.77
C LEU A 262 -6.27 -9.54 16.64
N VAL A 263 -6.04 -9.91 15.39
CA VAL A 263 -6.29 -9.05 14.25
C VAL A 263 -7.80 -8.95 14.04
N PRO A 264 -8.39 -7.75 14.03
CA PRO A 264 -9.81 -7.61 13.71
C PRO A 264 -10.11 -8.13 12.30
N ALA A 265 -11.22 -8.84 12.15
CA ALA A 265 -11.60 -9.45 10.88
C ALA A 265 -12.34 -8.48 9.94
N PHE A 266 -12.62 -7.27 10.41
CA PHE A 266 -13.36 -6.24 9.70
C PHE A 266 -12.73 -4.86 9.90
N ALA A 267 -13.00 -3.96 8.96
CA ALA A 267 -12.56 -2.57 9.03
C ALA A 267 -13.58 -1.64 8.37
N ASN A 268 -13.59 -0.39 8.78
CA ASN A 268 -14.16 0.70 8.00
C ASN A 268 -13.08 1.19 7.02
N THR A 269 -13.43 1.45 5.78
CA THR A 269 -12.44 1.80 4.75
C THR A 269 -13.00 2.76 3.72
N ILE A 270 -12.15 3.66 3.22
CA ILE A 270 -12.45 4.42 2.00
C ILE A 270 -12.48 3.48 0.80
N GLY A 271 -13.16 3.90 -0.26
CA GLY A 271 -13.24 3.19 -1.53
C GLY A 271 -12.53 3.89 -2.68
N PRO A 272 -12.52 3.25 -3.86
CA PRO A 272 -11.84 3.76 -5.05
C PRO A 272 -12.35 5.13 -5.50
N GLY A 273 -13.63 5.43 -5.34
CA GLY A 273 -14.18 6.74 -5.69
C GLY A 273 -13.60 7.90 -4.87
N LEU A 274 -12.92 7.59 -3.76
CA LEU A 274 -12.24 8.59 -2.96
C LEU A 274 -10.71 8.55 -3.17
N PHE A 275 -10.06 7.40 -3.07
CA PHE A 275 -8.60 7.36 -3.21
C PHE A 275 -8.12 7.60 -4.65
N LEU A 276 -8.95 7.30 -5.67
CA LEU A 276 -8.64 7.61 -7.06
C LEU A 276 -8.99 9.05 -7.48
N ALA A 277 -9.69 9.80 -6.62
CA ALA A 277 -9.98 11.21 -6.87
C ALA A 277 -8.79 12.14 -6.57
N ALA A 278 -7.64 11.59 -6.18
CA ALA A 278 -6.43 12.31 -5.81
C ALA A 278 -5.86 13.13 -6.97
N ASP A 279 -5.45 14.36 -6.66
CA ASP A 279 -4.70 15.22 -7.57
C ASP A 279 -3.19 14.88 -7.53
N ARG A 280 -2.75 14.13 -6.51
CA ARG A 280 -1.41 13.57 -6.35
C ARG A 280 -1.42 12.39 -5.40
N ILE A 281 -0.53 11.44 -5.64
CA ILE A 281 -0.33 10.29 -4.75
C ILE A 281 1.08 10.28 -4.16
N ILE A 282 1.20 9.75 -2.93
CA ILE A 282 2.46 9.44 -2.26
C ILE A 282 2.34 8.01 -1.75
N GLY A 283 2.91 7.06 -2.47
CA GLY A 283 2.85 5.64 -2.14
C GLY A 283 4.09 5.15 -1.41
N GLY A 284 3.92 4.12 -0.58
CA GLY A 284 5.01 3.45 0.13
C GLY A 284 4.93 1.92 0.08
N ALA A 285 6.09 1.30 -0.10
CA ALA A 285 6.30 -0.14 0.03
C ALA A 285 7.59 -0.42 0.79
N ASP A 286 7.47 -0.86 2.05
CA ASP A 286 8.57 -1.11 2.99
C ASP A 286 8.53 -2.50 3.63
N GLY A 287 7.77 -3.43 3.06
CA GLY A 287 7.42 -4.74 3.60
C GLY A 287 8.55 -5.75 3.63
N THR A 288 9.64 -5.42 4.30
CA THR A 288 10.79 -6.30 4.57
C THR A 288 10.95 -6.58 6.06
N PHE A 289 11.58 -7.72 6.39
CA PHE A 289 11.93 -8.09 7.75
C PHE A 289 13.46 -8.18 7.94
N GLY A 290 14.22 -7.78 6.91
CA GLY A 290 15.67 -7.97 6.85
C GLY A 290 16.08 -9.40 6.49
N ARG A 291 17.37 -9.59 6.16
CA ARG A 291 17.95 -10.88 5.76
C ARG A 291 17.27 -11.54 4.55
N GLY A 292 16.81 -10.75 3.58
CA GLY A 292 16.10 -11.24 2.40
C GLY A 292 14.63 -11.61 2.63
N MET A 293 14.15 -11.63 3.89
CA MET A 293 12.75 -11.92 4.17
C MET A 293 11.87 -10.72 3.86
N GLN A 294 10.88 -10.92 3.00
CA GLN A 294 9.95 -9.88 2.59
C GLN A 294 8.57 -10.45 2.27
N TRP A 295 7.54 -9.60 2.32
CA TRP A 295 6.17 -10.00 1.99
C TRP A 295 5.53 -9.15 0.88
N GLN A 296 6.21 -8.09 0.41
CA GLN A 296 5.60 -7.06 -0.43
C GLN A 296 6.16 -7.01 -1.87
N GLY A 297 7.25 -7.71 -2.17
CA GLY A 297 7.89 -7.64 -3.49
C GLY A 297 7.01 -8.09 -4.65
N LEU A 298 6.14 -9.10 -4.44
CA LEU A 298 5.19 -9.53 -5.46
C LEU A 298 4.08 -8.48 -5.66
N SER A 299 3.47 -7.97 -4.57
CA SER A 299 2.43 -6.94 -4.68
C SER A 299 2.97 -5.62 -5.25
N LEU A 300 4.22 -5.27 -5.02
CA LEU A 300 4.89 -4.16 -5.68
C LEU A 300 4.98 -4.36 -7.20
N ARG A 301 5.43 -5.56 -7.66
CA ARG A 301 5.49 -5.90 -9.09
C ARG A 301 4.11 -5.89 -9.74
N MET A 302 3.13 -6.48 -9.09
CA MET A 302 1.73 -6.45 -9.56
C MET A 302 1.21 -5.01 -9.67
N THR A 303 1.46 -4.17 -8.68
CA THR A 303 1.05 -2.76 -8.68
C THR A 303 1.64 -2.00 -9.87
N LEU A 304 2.91 -2.20 -10.16
CA LEU A 304 3.62 -1.48 -11.20
C LEU A 304 3.37 -2.03 -12.61
N HIS A 305 3.27 -3.35 -12.77
CA HIS A 305 3.32 -4.00 -14.08
C HIS A 305 2.07 -4.80 -14.49
N HIS A 306 1.03 -4.87 -13.65
CA HIS A 306 -0.27 -5.38 -14.07
C HIS A 306 -1.14 -4.22 -14.55
N GLU A 307 -1.88 -4.39 -15.66
CA GLU A 307 -2.86 -3.40 -16.10
C GLU A 307 -3.91 -3.16 -14.99
N PRO A 308 -4.46 -1.94 -14.90
CA PRO A 308 -5.47 -1.60 -13.89
C PRO A 308 -6.67 -2.55 -13.91
N THR A 309 -7.01 -3.09 -12.74
CA THR A 309 -8.17 -3.97 -12.56
C THR A 309 -8.71 -3.87 -11.12
N PRO A 310 -10.04 -3.93 -10.92
CA PRO A 310 -10.65 -3.99 -9.59
C PRO A 310 -10.17 -5.17 -8.73
N TRP A 311 -9.74 -6.27 -9.37
CA TRP A 311 -9.19 -7.44 -8.70
C TRP A 311 -7.79 -7.24 -8.11
N ILE A 312 -7.13 -6.13 -8.45
CA ILE A 312 -5.83 -5.72 -7.94
C ILE A 312 -5.87 -4.20 -7.72
N PRO A 313 -6.53 -3.70 -6.66
CA PRO A 313 -6.86 -2.28 -6.49
C PRO A 313 -5.65 -1.34 -6.61
N SER A 314 -4.48 -1.75 -6.15
CA SER A 314 -3.26 -0.93 -6.21
C SER A 314 -2.77 -0.63 -7.62
N THR A 315 -3.18 -1.42 -8.64
CA THR A 315 -2.80 -1.19 -10.05
C THR A 315 -3.35 0.10 -10.64
N TYR A 316 -4.37 0.68 -10.03
CA TYR A 316 -4.86 2.00 -10.41
C TYR A 316 -4.00 3.15 -9.91
N MET A 317 -3.16 2.95 -8.88
CA MET A 317 -2.39 4.05 -8.29
C MET A 317 -1.38 4.64 -9.28
N PRO A 318 -0.64 3.87 -10.10
CA PRO A 318 0.25 4.41 -11.13
C PRO A 318 -0.46 5.19 -12.25
N THR A 319 -1.79 5.12 -12.37
CA THR A 319 -2.54 5.93 -13.32
C THR A 319 -2.77 7.37 -12.86
N LEU A 320 -2.28 7.73 -11.67
CA LEU A 320 -2.38 9.05 -11.06
C LEU A 320 -0.99 9.69 -10.94
N PRO A 321 -0.90 11.04 -10.98
CA PRO A 321 0.38 11.73 -10.83
C PRO A 321 0.92 11.58 -9.40
N GLY A 322 2.23 11.39 -9.25
CA GLY A 322 2.88 11.29 -7.94
C GLY A 322 4.02 10.30 -7.88
N ARG A 323 4.30 9.79 -6.69
CA ARG A 323 5.44 8.91 -6.45
C ARG A 323 5.04 7.68 -5.65
N LEU A 324 5.71 6.56 -5.96
CA LEU A 324 5.70 5.36 -5.16
C LEU A 324 7.13 5.06 -4.69
N PHE A 325 7.39 5.28 -3.41
CA PHE A 325 8.66 4.95 -2.78
C PHE A 325 8.66 3.47 -2.39
N TYR A 326 9.77 2.78 -2.60
CA TYR A 326 9.90 1.38 -2.21
C TYR A 326 11.33 1.07 -1.76
N LEU A 327 11.47 0.14 -0.81
CA LEU A 327 12.79 -0.34 -0.43
C LEU A 327 13.41 -1.15 -1.57
N GLN A 328 14.65 -0.87 -1.91
CA GLN A 328 15.40 -1.54 -2.97
C GLN A 328 15.43 -3.06 -2.77
N GLU A 329 15.44 -3.55 -1.54
CA GLU A 329 15.34 -4.96 -1.18
C GLU A 329 14.09 -5.65 -1.76
N LEU A 330 12.97 -4.93 -1.93
CA LEU A 330 11.74 -5.46 -2.57
C LEU A 330 11.89 -5.68 -4.08
N ALA A 331 12.89 -5.05 -4.71
CA ALA A 331 13.19 -5.21 -6.13
C ALA A 331 14.13 -6.39 -6.42
N GLU A 332 14.69 -7.03 -5.40
CA GLU A 332 15.50 -8.23 -5.55
C GLU A 332 14.71 -9.40 -6.17
N PRO A 333 15.37 -10.35 -6.84
CA PRO A 333 14.69 -11.48 -7.46
C PRO A 333 13.80 -12.24 -6.46
N LEU A 334 12.56 -12.54 -6.86
CA LEU A 334 11.64 -13.37 -6.06
C LEU A 334 11.93 -14.85 -6.34
N ILE A 335 12.98 -15.36 -5.74
CA ILE A 335 13.40 -16.77 -5.87
C ILE A 335 13.15 -17.51 -4.55
N ALA A 336 12.95 -18.82 -4.65
CA ALA A 336 12.83 -19.66 -3.47
C ALA A 336 14.23 -19.85 -2.84
N GLU A 337 14.36 -19.42 -1.59
CA GLU A 337 15.60 -19.56 -0.80
C GLU A 337 15.28 -20.20 0.55
N CYS A 338 16.21 -21.02 1.06
CA CYS A 338 16.18 -21.52 2.43
C CYS A 338 16.97 -20.54 3.31
N ASN A 339 16.26 -19.82 4.17
CA ASN A 339 16.84 -18.88 5.12
C ASN A 339 17.12 -19.54 6.48
#